data_4ad4fa47492ed9f169aeac86d96c199c
#
_entry.id   4ad4fa47492ed9f169aeac86d96c199c
#
_cell.length_a   1.000
_cell.length_b   1.000
_cell.length_c   1.000
_cell.angle_alpha   90.00
_cell.angle_beta   90.00
_cell.angle_gamma   90.00
#
_symmetry.space_group_name_H-M   'P 1'
#
loop_
_entity.id
_entity.type
_entity.pdbx_description
1 polymer ?
#
loop_
_entity_poly.entity_id
_entity_poly.type
_entity_poly.pdbx_seq_one_letter_code
_entity_poly.pdbx_strand_id
1 'polypeptide(L)'
;LGIVTFWVWFVLLRDSVVVLGASFVSSLLYGVAVLIIACPCALGLATPTALMVGTGRSAKMGVLLKNGTVLQEIQKVQTIVFDKTGTLTEGKPVVTDIIGDEVEVLGLAASLEEASQHPLAEAIVKRATETGLELHTVENFQALHGKGVSGQINGKQVLLGNAKMLDGMNISSVYQEKLEELEKEAKTVVFL
;
A
#
# COMPACT_ATOMS: atom_id res chain seq x y z
N LEU A 1 -45.35 17.42 18.01
CA LEU A 1 -45.48 16.83 19.34
C LEU A 1 -45.41 17.90 20.43
N GLY A 2 -44.35 18.69 20.57
CA GLY A 2 -44.22 19.70 21.64
C GLY A 2 -45.33 20.74 21.69
N ILE A 3 -45.82 21.22 20.53
CA ILE A 3 -46.94 22.15 20.43
C ILE A 3 -48.23 21.47 20.91
N VAL A 4 -48.45 20.23 20.51
CA VAL A 4 -49.62 19.44 20.96
C VAL A 4 -49.57 19.21 22.47
N THR A 5 -48.39 18.85 23.01
CA THR A 5 -48.18 18.65 24.45
C THR A 5 -48.45 19.94 25.21
N PHE A 6 -47.97 21.09 24.74
CA PHE A 6 -48.25 22.38 25.32
C PHE A 6 -49.75 22.66 25.43
N TRP A 7 -50.49 22.49 24.33
CA TRP A 7 -51.92 22.73 24.29
C TRP A 7 -52.72 21.75 25.16
N VAL A 8 -52.38 20.47 25.15
CA VAL A 8 -52.99 19.46 26.00
C VAL A 8 -52.84 19.82 27.48
N TRP A 9 -51.62 20.10 27.93
CA TRP A 9 -51.37 20.45 29.30
C TRP A 9 -51.92 21.84 29.67
N PHE A 10 -51.94 22.80 28.78
CA PHE A 10 -52.56 24.10 28.99
C PHE A 10 -54.06 23.99 29.23
N VAL A 11 -54.76 23.14 28.46
CA VAL A 11 -56.19 22.88 28.64
C VAL A 11 -56.45 22.12 29.93
N LEU A 12 -55.65 21.08 30.26
CA LEU A 12 -55.83 20.27 31.47
C LEU A 12 -55.54 21.05 32.75
N LEU A 13 -54.57 21.97 32.73
CA LEU A 13 -54.18 22.76 33.91
C LEU A 13 -55.08 24.01 34.07
N ARG A 14 -55.83 24.39 33.05
CA ARG A 14 -56.73 25.57 33.08
C ARG A 14 -57.79 25.49 34.16
N ASP A 15 -58.33 24.31 34.43
CA ASP A 15 -59.43 24.08 35.37
C ASP A 15 -58.94 23.87 36.83
N SER A 16 -57.60 23.71 37.02
CA SER A 16 -57.01 23.67 38.32
C SER A 16 -56.82 25.10 38.82
N VAL A 17 -57.41 25.45 39.99
CA VAL A 17 -57.49 26.78 40.59
C VAL A 17 -56.12 27.32 41.03
N VAL A 18 -55.14 27.31 40.18
CA VAL A 18 -53.83 27.85 40.38
C VAL A 18 -53.53 28.89 39.34
N VAL A 19 -53.25 30.09 39.79
CA VAL A 19 -52.82 31.30 39.07
C VAL A 19 -52.44 31.05 37.60
N LEU A 20 -53.15 31.70 36.68
CA LEU A 20 -53.02 31.57 35.21
C LEU A 20 -51.58 31.54 34.70
N GLY A 21 -50.68 32.25 35.37
CA GLY A 21 -49.23 32.28 35.07
C GLY A 21 -48.50 30.94 35.36
N ALA A 22 -48.85 30.26 36.46
CA ALA A 22 -48.24 28.97 36.80
C ALA A 22 -48.65 27.86 35.80
N SER A 23 -49.90 27.86 35.33
CA SER A 23 -50.37 26.93 34.33
C SER A 23 -49.71 27.11 32.98
N PHE A 24 -49.48 28.35 32.55
CA PHE A 24 -48.78 28.66 31.32
C PHE A 24 -47.31 28.20 31.36
N VAL A 25 -46.59 28.56 32.45
CA VAL A 25 -45.16 28.17 32.62
C VAL A 25 -45.02 26.67 32.68
N SER A 26 -45.87 25.96 33.38
CA SER A 26 -45.80 24.49 33.50
C SER A 26 -46.08 23.83 32.11
N SER A 27 -47.07 24.31 31.38
CA SER A 27 -47.41 23.81 30.06
C SER A 27 -46.28 24.07 29.05
N LEU A 28 -45.61 25.22 29.14
CA LEU A 28 -44.44 25.56 28.34
C LEU A 28 -43.27 24.65 28.65
N LEU A 29 -43.00 24.40 29.93
CA LEU A 29 -41.94 23.49 30.38
C LEU A 29 -42.14 22.07 29.84
N TYR A 30 -43.37 21.54 29.93
CA TYR A 30 -43.66 20.20 29.36
C TYR A 30 -43.56 20.17 27.85
N GLY A 31 -43.98 21.20 27.15
CA GLY A 31 -43.82 21.31 25.70
C GLY A 31 -42.35 21.34 25.27
N VAL A 32 -41.53 22.12 25.98
CA VAL A 32 -40.09 22.23 25.72
C VAL A 32 -39.38 20.92 26.10
N ALA A 33 -39.74 20.29 27.22
CA ALA A 33 -39.16 19.01 27.63
C ALA A 33 -39.38 17.91 26.57
N VAL A 34 -40.57 17.83 26.00
CA VAL A 34 -40.85 16.89 24.90
C VAL A 34 -40.04 17.18 23.66
N LEU A 35 -39.80 18.46 23.32
CA LEU A 35 -38.97 18.84 22.18
C LEU A 35 -37.48 18.45 22.40
N ILE A 36 -36.95 18.66 23.60
CA ILE A 36 -35.59 18.30 23.96
C ILE A 36 -35.41 16.78 23.96
N ILE A 37 -36.33 16.03 24.56
CA ILE A 37 -36.24 14.57 24.63
C ILE A 37 -36.43 13.94 23.23
N ALA A 38 -37.30 14.51 22.39
CA ALA A 38 -37.51 14.04 21.04
C ALA A 38 -36.35 14.34 20.07
N CYS A 39 -35.41 15.18 20.48
CA CYS A 39 -34.18 15.42 19.69
C CYS A 39 -33.29 14.17 19.71
N PRO A 40 -32.94 13.57 18.56
CA PRO A 40 -32.08 12.41 18.51
C PRO A 40 -30.58 12.82 18.63
N CYS A 41 -30.28 13.79 19.50
CA CYS A 41 -28.94 14.38 19.64
C CYS A 41 -27.87 13.32 19.99
N ALA A 42 -28.21 12.38 20.87
CA ALA A 42 -27.31 11.28 21.22
C ALA A 42 -27.04 10.35 20.04
N LEU A 43 -28.08 10.05 19.25
CA LEU A 43 -27.95 9.24 18.04
C LEU A 43 -27.13 9.97 16.96
N GLY A 44 -27.34 11.29 16.82
CA GLY A 44 -26.58 12.12 15.88
C GLY A 44 -25.08 12.23 16.20
N LEU A 45 -24.69 12.05 17.46
CA LEU A 45 -23.28 12.03 17.88
C LEU A 45 -22.66 10.62 17.81
N ALA A 46 -23.44 9.56 17.87
CA ALA A 46 -22.93 8.18 17.92
C ALA A 46 -22.13 7.82 16.66
N THR A 47 -22.64 8.12 15.46
CA THR A 47 -21.96 7.79 14.20
C THR A 47 -20.64 8.56 14.02
N PRO A 48 -20.59 9.90 14.17
CA PRO A 48 -19.33 10.63 14.07
C PRO A 48 -18.29 10.17 15.10
N THR A 49 -18.72 9.89 16.33
CA THR A 49 -17.83 9.41 17.39
C THR A 49 -17.26 8.03 17.06
N ALA A 50 -18.09 7.11 16.59
CA ALA A 50 -17.63 5.77 16.17
C ALA A 50 -16.66 5.85 15.00
N LEU A 51 -16.92 6.71 14.00
CA LEU A 51 -16.01 6.96 12.89
C LEU A 51 -14.68 7.55 13.36
N MET A 52 -14.71 8.53 14.24
CA MET A 52 -13.48 9.17 14.78
C MET A 52 -12.62 8.17 15.55
N VAL A 53 -13.20 7.36 16.40
CA VAL A 53 -12.49 6.32 17.16
C VAL A 53 -11.97 5.23 16.21
N GLY A 54 -12.80 4.80 15.24
CA GLY A 54 -12.43 3.79 14.26
C GLY A 54 -11.27 4.22 13.37
N THR A 55 -11.34 5.43 12.79
CA THR A 55 -10.26 5.98 11.96
C THR A 55 -8.98 6.22 12.75
N GLY A 56 -9.10 6.72 13.99
CA GLY A 56 -7.95 6.91 14.88
C GLY A 56 -7.25 5.60 15.23
N ARG A 57 -8.01 4.52 15.46
CA ARG A 57 -7.44 3.19 15.71
C ARG A 57 -6.78 2.61 14.46
N SER A 58 -7.42 2.76 13.30
CA SER A 58 -6.84 2.34 12.00
C SER A 58 -5.52 3.04 11.73
N ALA A 59 -5.45 4.36 11.96
CA ALA A 59 -4.23 5.13 11.76
C ALA A 59 -3.07 4.66 12.67
N LYS A 60 -3.36 4.29 13.93
CA LYS A 60 -2.36 3.71 14.84
C LYS A 60 -1.83 2.34 14.36
N MET A 61 -2.60 1.64 13.54
CA MET A 61 -2.20 0.37 12.92
C MET A 61 -1.55 0.57 11.54
N GLY A 62 -1.26 1.81 11.14
CA GLY A 62 -0.68 2.13 9.83
C GLY A 62 -1.70 2.20 8.69
N VAL A 63 -3.00 2.03 8.96
CA VAL A 63 -4.06 2.07 7.94
C VAL A 63 -4.67 3.47 7.90
N LEU A 64 -4.39 4.21 6.84
CA LEU A 64 -4.90 5.56 6.63
C LEU A 64 -6.16 5.54 5.76
N LEU A 65 -7.26 6.05 6.30
CA LEU A 65 -8.55 6.14 5.61
C LEU A 65 -8.74 7.55 5.07
N LYS A 66 -9.05 7.68 3.78
CA LYS A 66 -9.25 8.99 3.14
C LYS A 66 -10.49 9.73 3.65
N ASN A 67 -11.54 8.99 3.96
CA ASN A 67 -12.80 9.53 4.49
C ASN A 67 -13.59 8.45 5.25
N GLY A 68 -14.60 8.88 6.00
CA GLY A 68 -15.45 7.96 6.78
C GLY A 68 -16.38 7.07 5.93
N THR A 69 -16.65 7.44 4.69
CA THR A 69 -17.50 6.66 3.78
C THR A 69 -16.87 5.31 3.45
N VAL A 70 -15.54 5.27 3.35
CA VAL A 70 -14.78 4.03 3.11
C VAL A 70 -15.07 2.99 4.18
N LEU A 71 -15.18 3.39 5.47
CA LEU A 71 -15.52 2.46 6.55
C LEU A 71 -16.91 1.85 6.40
N GLN A 72 -17.86 2.60 5.83
CA GLN A 72 -19.23 2.11 5.61
C GLN A 72 -19.31 1.20 4.38
N GLU A 73 -18.45 1.41 3.38
CA GLU A 73 -18.44 0.64 2.13
C GLU A 73 -17.62 -0.64 2.23
N ILE A 74 -16.60 -0.68 3.10
CA ILE A 74 -15.70 -1.83 3.22
C ILE A 74 -16.44 -3.14 3.56
N GLN A 75 -17.56 -3.05 4.29
CA GLN A 75 -18.40 -4.22 4.61
C GLN A 75 -19.10 -4.82 3.38
N LYS A 76 -19.17 -4.09 2.26
CA LYS A 76 -19.79 -4.55 1.00
C LYS A 76 -18.77 -5.17 0.05
N VAL A 77 -17.49 -5.10 0.38
CA VAL A 77 -16.41 -5.63 -0.45
C VAL A 77 -16.48 -7.16 -0.49
N GLN A 78 -16.59 -7.72 -1.69
CA GLN A 78 -16.61 -9.15 -1.95
C GLN A 78 -15.33 -9.66 -2.61
N THR A 79 -14.60 -8.78 -3.27
CA THR A 79 -13.36 -9.12 -3.98
C THR A 79 -12.27 -8.12 -3.64
N ILE A 80 -11.09 -8.62 -3.34
CA ILE A 80 -9.90 -7.80 -3.07
C ILE A 80 -8.86 -8.13 -4.13
N VAL A 81 -8.34 -7.11 -4.80
CA VAL A 81 -7.26 -7.23 -5.78
C VAL A 81 -6.01 -6.57 -5.19
N PHE A 82 -4.94 -7.35 -5.09
CA PHE A 82 -3.67 -6.86 -4.59
C PHE A 82 -2.72 -6.56 -5.75
N ASP A 83 -2.06 -5.41 -5.71
CA ASP A 83 -0.86 -5.19 -6.52
C ASP A 83 0.29 -6.05 -5.97
N LYS A 84 1.15 -6.55 -6.88
CA LYS A 84 2.28 -7.40 -6.48
C LYS A 84 3.41 -6.57 -5.90
N THR A 85 3.91 -5.62 -6.69
CA THR A 85 5.18 -4.94 -6.40
C THR A 85 5.00 -3.81 -5.38
N GLY A 86 5.69 -3.89 -4.25
CA GLY A 86 5.59 -2.88 -3.18
C GLY A 86 4.34 -3.01 -2.31
N THR A 87 3.44 -3.97 -2.60
CA THR A 87 2.25 -4.29 -1.78
C THR A 87 2.37 -5.69 -1.17
N LEU A 88 2.49 -6.72 -2.01
CA LEU A 88 2.75 -8.10 -1.55
C LEU A 88 4.24 -8.38 -1.38
N THR A 89 5.09 -7.59 -2.01
CA THR A 89 6.54 -7.67 -1.91
C THR A 89 7.10 -6.35 -1.38
N GLU A 90 8.31 -6.38 -0.87
CA GLU A 90 9.01 -5.18 -0.38
C GLU A 90 9.42 -4.21 -1.51
N GLY A 91 9.28 -4.61 -2.77
CA GLY A 91 9.71 -3.83 -3.93
C GLY A 91 11.23 -3.70 -4.07
N LYS A 92 11.99 -4.47 -3.27
CA LYS A 92 13.45 -4.49 -3.27
C LYS A 92 13.93 -5.84 -3.77
N PRO A 93 14.43 -5.94 -4.99
CA PRO A 93 15.01 -7.18 -5.48
C PRO A 93 16.26 -7.55 -4.68
N VAL A 94 16.53 -8.85 -4.58
CA VAL A 94 17.75 -9.39 -3.98
C VAL A 94 18.29 -10.51 -4.86
N VAL A 95 19.60 -10.67 -4.92
CA VAL A 95 20.23 -11.79 -5.60
C VAL A 95 20.08 -13.03 -4.74
N THR A 96 19.39 -14.05 -5.26
CA THR A 96 19.13 -15.32 -4.56
C THR A 96 19.99 -16.44 -5.05
N ASP A 97 20.26 -16.51 -6.34
CA ASP A 97 20.99 -17.59 -6.98
C ASP A 97 22.02 -17.04 -7.97
N ILE A 98 23.18 -17.65 -8.01
CA ILE A 98 24.22 -17.37 -8.99
C ILE A 98 24.62 -18.70 -9.59
N ILE A 99 24.63 -18.79 -10.91
CA ILE A 99 24.98 -20.01 -11.66
C ILE A 99 26.27 -19.76 -12.40
N GLY A 100 27.32 -20.51 -12.05
CA GLY A 100 28.66 -20.33 -12.54
C GLY A 100 29.66 -20.10 -11.42
N ASP A 101 30.80 -19.51 -11.73
CA ASP A 101 31.74 -19.05 -10.70
C ASP A 101 31.17 -17.81 -10.02
N GLU A 102 30.79 -17.93 -8.74
CA GLU A 102 30.09 -16.87 -8.01
C GLU A 102 30.92 -15.57 -7.96
N VAL A 103 32.23 -15.68 -7.75
CA VAL A 103 33.11 -14.53 -7.63
C VAL A 103 33.25 -13.81 -8.98
N GLU A 104 33.50 -14.56 -10.05
CA GLU A 104 33.67 -14.01 -11.39
C GLU A 104 32.33 -13.40 -11.90
N VAL A 105 31.24 -14.16 -11.84
CA VAL A 105 29.94 -13.73 -12.34
C VAL A 105 29.45 -12.50 -11.59
N LEU A 106 29.50 -12.53 -10.25
CA LEU A 106 29.01 -11.41 -9.45
C LEU A 106 29.92 -10.18 -9.59
N GLY A 107 31.24 -10.36 -9.65
CA GLY A 107 32.21 -9.27 -9.83
C GLY A 107 32.03 -8.55 -11.16
N LEU A 108 31.90 -9.29 -12.27
CA LEU A 108 31.68 -8.72 -13.60
C LEU A 108 30.30 -8.06 -13.71
N ALA A 109 29.26 -8.72 -13.21
CA ALA A 109 27.90 -8.18 -13.23
C ALA A 109 27.78 -6.89 -12.42
N ALA A 110 28.33 -6.87 -11.21
CA ALA A 110 28.30 -5.69 -10.36
C ALA A 110 29.12 -4.53 -10.96
N SER A 111 30.26 -4.81 -11.58
CA SER A 111 31.06 -3.80 -12.25
C SER A 111 30.29 -3.13 -13.39
N LEU A 112 29.57 -3.91 -14.22
CA LEU A 112 28.72 -3.35 -15.28
C LEU A 112 27.54 -2.54 -14.73
N GLU A 113 26.92 -3.02 -13.67
CA GLU A 113 25.72 -2.39 -13.13
C GLU A 113 26.01 -1.20 -12.18
N GLU A 114 27.27 -0.95 -11.81
CA GLU A 114 27.62 0.20 -10.97
C GLU A 114 27.20 1.54 -11.58
N ALA A 115 27.22 1.64 -12.92
CA ALA A 115 26.78 2.82 -13.64
C ALA A 115 25.27 2.85 -13.95
N SER A 116 24.55 1.81 -13.59
CA SER A 116 23.12 1.65 -13.89
C SER A 116 22.24 2.15 -12.74
N GLN A 117 21.09 2.73 -13.06
CA GLN A 117 20.08 3.16 -12.07
C GLN A 117 18.91 2.18 -11.94
N HIS A 118 19.03 0.99 -12.52
CA HIS A 118 17.95 0.01 -12.49
C HIS A 118 17.86 -0.66 -11.09
N PRO A 119 16.68 -0.95 -10.55
CA PRO A 119 16.53 -1.62 -9.24
C PRO A 119 17.26 -2.98 -9.13
N LEU A 120 17.38 -3.72 -10.24
CA LEU A 120 18.15 -4.98 -10.28
C LEU A 120 19.65 -4.72 -10.16
N ALA A 121 20.15 -3.63 -10.75
CA ALA A 121 21.55 -3.20 -10.63
C ALA A 121 21.93 -2.96 -9.18
N GLU A 122 21.10 -2.19 -8.46
CA GLU A 122 21.32 -1.92 -7.04
C GLU A 122 21.42 -3.21 -6.22
N ALA A 123 20.60 -4.20 -6.51
CA ALA A 123 20.62 -5.50 -5.83
C ALA A 123 21.94 -6.28 -6.10
N ILE A 124 22.42 -6.27 -7.34
CA ILE A 124 23.65 -6.95 -7.76
C ILE A 124 24.86 -6.29 -7.11
N VAL A 125 24.98 -4.96 -7.22
CA VAL A 125 26.08 -4.18 -6.62
C VAL A 125 26.10 -4.35 -5.10
N LYS A 126 24.95 -4.29 -4.45
CA LYS A 126 24.81 -4.51 -3.01
C LYS A 126 25.32 -5.90 -2.62
N ARG A 127 24.93 -6.95 -3.33
CA ARG A 127 25.40 -8.31 -3.07
C ARG A 127 26.91 -8.45 -3.22
N ALA A 128 27.50 -7.85 -4.25
CA ALA A 128 28.94 -7.83 -4.44
C ALA A 128 29.70 -7.11 -3.31
N THR A 129 29.15 -5.98 -2.86
CA THR A 129 29.72 -5.21 -1.74
C THR A 129 29.65 -6.00 -0.43
N GLU A 130 28.54 -6.68 -0.16
CA GLU A 130 28.37 -7.52 1.03
C GLU A 130 29.33 -8.72 1.06
N THR A 131 29.72 -9.24 -0.12
CA THR A 131 30.71 -10.31 -0.27
C THR A 131 32.16 -9.81 -0.31
N GLY A 132 32.35 -8.48 -0.27
CA GLY A 132 33.70 -7.86 -0.25
C GLY A 132 34.43 -7.94 -1.58
N LEU A 133 33.71 -8.09 -2.70
CA LEU A 133 34.31 -8.13 -4.04
C LEU A 133 34.71 -6.72 -4.48
N GLU A 134 35.89 -6.61 -5.04
CA GLU A 134 36.37 -5.38 -5.70
C GLU A 134 35.73 -5.29 -7.10
N LEU A 135 35.20 -4.11 -7.42
CA LEU A 135 34.59 -3.85 -8.73
C LEU A 135 35.69 -3.46 -9.73
N HIS A 136 35.57 -3.93 -10.96
CA HIS A 136 36.45 -3.62 -12.05
C HIS A 136 36.06 -2.32 -12.76
N THR A 137 37.04 -1.61 -13.30
CA THR A 137 36.77 -0.44 -14.16
C THR A 137 36.12 -0.90 -15.48
N VAL A 138 35.00 -0.30 -15.82
CA VAL A 138 34.25 -0.56 -17.06
C VAL A 138 34.56 0.54 -18.08
N GLU A 139 34.99 0.14 -19.26
CA GLU A 139 35.16 1.02 -20.41
C GLU A 139 34.00 0.81 -21.41
N ASN A 140 33.68 1.83 -22.21
CA ASN A 140 32.68 1.77 -23.28
C ASN A 140 31.31 1.26 -22.81
N PHE A 141 30.87 1.67 -21.62
CA PHE A 141 29.56 1.30 -21.08
C PHE A 141 28.42 1.77 -21.98
N GLN A 142 27.48 0.89 -22.27
CA GLN A 142 26.28 1.18 -23.07
C GLN A 142 25.06 0.50 -22.46
N ALA A 143 23.98 1.28 -22.26
CA ALA A 143 22.67 0.73 -21.93
C ALA A 143 21.93 0.32 -23.22
N LEU A 144 21.57 -0.95 -23.31
CA LEU A 144 20.81 -1.53 -24.41
C LEU A 144 19.34 -1.58 -24.04
N HIS A 145 18.57 -0.63 -24.58
CA HIS A 145 17.16 -0.46 -24.20
C HIS A 145 16.34 -1.76 -24.31
N GLY A 146 15.73 -2.17 -23.19
CA GLY A 146 14.90 -3.38 -23.11
C GLY A 146 15.67 -4.70 -23.18
N LYS A 147 17.01 -4.69 -23.23
CA LYS A 147 17.84 -5.88 -23.28
C LYS A 147 18.79 -6.01 -22.10
N GLY A 148 19.45 -4.94 -21.68
CA GLY A 148 20.42 -4.95 -20.59
C GLY A 148 21.51 -3.89 -20.77
N VAL A 149 22.72 -4.22 -20.36
CA VAL A 149 23.90 -3.35 -20.41
C VAL A 149 25.10 -4.08 -21.03
N SER A 150 26.04 -3.32 -21.59
CA SER A 150 27.27 -3.85 -22.13
C SER A 150 28.44 -2.94 -21.80
N GLY A 151 29.66 -3.49 -21.75
CA GLY A 151 30.88 -2.75 -21.51
C GLY A 151 32.11 -3.61 -21.73
N GLN A 152 33.28 -2.99 -21.60
CA GLN A 152 34.56 -3.69 -21.65
C GLN A 152 35.18 -3.73 -20.25
N ILE A 153 35.57 -4.94 -19.83
CA ILE A 153 36.29 -5.16 -18.56
C ILE A 153 37.56 -5.94 -18.88
N ASN A 154 38.71 -5.40 -18.52
CA ASN A 154 40.03 -6.00 -18.81
C ASN A 154 40.21 -6.34 -20.29
N GLY A 155 39.70 -5.48 -21.20
CA GLY A 155 39.80 -5.68 -22.65
C GLY A 155 38.82 -6.71 -23.24
N LYS A 156 38.00 -7.36 -22.43
CA LYS A 156 36.96 -8.30 -22.87
C LYS A 156 35.59 -7.61 -22.90
N GLN A 157 34.85 -7.88 -23.95
CA GLN A 157 33.44 -7.44 -24.04
C GLN A 157 32.59 -8.27 -23.07
N VAL A 158 31.85 -7.60 -22.22
CA VAL A 158 30.94 -8.21 -21.25
C VAL A 158 29.54 -7.66 -21.49
N LEU A 159 28.56 -8.55 -21.46
CA LEU A 159 27.16 -8.25 -21.70
C LEU A 159 26.35 -8.78 -20.52
N LEU A 160 25.44 -7.96 -19.99
CA LEU A 160 24.55 -8.36 -18.91
C LEU A 160 23.12 -7.97 -19.25
N GLY A 161 22.18 -8.93 -19.27
CA GLY A 161 20.82 -8.62 -19.57
C GLY A 161 19.86 -9.80 -19.56
N ASN A 162 18.65 -9.57 -20.07
CA ASN A 162 17.60 -10.60 -20.15
C ASN A 162 17.78 -11.56 -21.34
N ALA A 163 16.93 -12.59 -21.43
CA ALA A 163 16.99 -13.59 -22.50
C ALA A 163 16.96 -13.01 -23.93
N LYS A 164 16.36 -11.82 -24.13
CA LYS A 164 16.35 -11.15 -25.46
C LYS A 164 17.73 -10.68 -25.91
N MET A 165 18.69 -10.54 -24.99
CA MET A 165 20.06 -10.23 -25.35
C MET A 165 20.76 -11.42 -26.00
N LEU A 166 20.29 -12.64 -25.70
CA LEU A 166 20.85 -13.89 -26.20
C LEU A 166 20.23 -14.33 -27.53
N ASP A 167 19.32 -13.52 -28.13
CA ASP A 167 18.72 -13.83 -29.45
C ASP A 167 19.82 -13.97 -30.49
N GLY A 168 19.90 -15.18 -31.06
CA GLY A 168 20.94 -15.55 -32.03
C GLY A 168 22.20 -16.22 -31.43
N MET A 169 22.28 -16.37 -30.12
CA MET A 169 23.30 -17.15 -29.45
C MET A 169 22.80 -18.56 -29.13
N ASN A 170 23.63 -19.58 -29.30
CA ASN A 170 23.30 -20.95 -28.90
C ASN A 170 23.47 -21.08 -27.37
N ILE A 171 22.36 -21.02 -26.66
CA ILE A 171 22.35 -21.30 -25.21
C ILE A 171 22.31 -22.82 -25.01
N SER A 172 23.18 -23.37 -24.20
CA SER A 172 23.14 -24.79 -23.86
C SER A 172 21.80 -25.17 -23.25
N SER A 173 21.27 -26.36 -23.60
CA SER A 173 19.98 -26.88 -23.08
C SER A 173 19.92 -26.89 -21.55
N VAL A 174 21.05 -27.10 -20.88
CA VAL A 174 21.16 -27.08 -19.42
C VAL A 174 20.77 -25.74 -18.83
N TYR A 175 21.18 -24.64 -19.47
CA TYR A 175 20.80 -23.29 -19.00
C TYR A 175 19.35 -22.96 -19.34
N GLN A 176 18.78 -23.52 -20.40
CA GLN A 176 17.38 -23.34 -20.73
C GLN A 176 16.46 -24.03 -19.70
N GLU A 177 16.79 -25.28 -19.32
CA GLU A 177 16.06 -26.00 -18.27
C GLU A 177 16.11 -25.24 -16.92
N LYS A 178 17.30 -24.73 -16.59
CA LYS A 178 17.49 -23.96 -15.33
C LYS A 178 16.75 -22.62 -15.35
N LEU A 179 16.68 -21.94 -16.50
CA LEU A 179 15.89 -20.74 -16.69
C LEU A 179 14.40 -21.01 -16.40
N GLU A 180 13.84 -22.06 -17.02
CA GLU A 180 12.44 -22.44 -16.80
C GLU A 180 12.14 -22.79 -15.34
N GLU A 181 13.07 -23.43 -14.64
CA GLU A 181 12.94 -23.76 -13.23
C GLU A 181 12.85 -22.49 -12.38
N LEU A 182 13.77 -21.53 -12.57
CA LEU A 182 13.83 -20.29 -11.84
C LEU A 182 12.63 -19.38 -12.14
N GLU A 183 12.17 -19.35 -13.39
CA GLU A 183 10.97 -18.59 -13.79
C GLU A 183 9.69 -19.16 -13.15
N LYS A 184 9.58 -20.48 -12.97
CA LYS A 184 8.47 -21.11 -12.24
C LYS A 184 8.45 -20.71 -10.76
N GLU A 185 9.61 -20.38 -10.20
CA GLU A 185 9.75 -19.82 -8.84
C GLU A 185 9.49 -18.30 -8.79
N ALA A 186 9.02 -17.70 -9.88
CA ALA A 186 8.80 -16.27 -10.04
C ALA A 186 10.07 -15.40 -9.84
N LYS A 187 11.25 -15.97 -10.10
CA LYS A 187 12.52 -15.26 -10.08
C LYS A 187 12.78 -14.53 -11.40
N THR A 188 13.47 -13.41 -11.34
CA THR A 188 13.94 -12.69 -12.53
C THR A 188 15.36 -13.13 -12.84
N VAL A 189 15.56 -13.74 -14.01
CA VAL A 189 16.86 -14.23 -14.43
C VAL A 189 17.57 -13.19 -15.32
N VAL A 190 18.85 -12.99 -15.06
CA VAL A 190 19.74 -12.13 -15.82
C VAL A 190 20.93 -12.95 -16.25
N PHE A 191 21.36 -12.78 -17.49
CA PHE A 191 22.50 -13.49 -18.11
C PHE A 191 23.72 -12.58 -18.22
N LEU A 192 24.88 -13.16 -17.93
CA LEU A 192 26.18 -12.54 -18.13
C LEU A 192 26.97 -13.33 -19.16
#